data_a06fc19966aff229506c0c830f340d73
#
_entry.id   a06fc19966aff229506c0c830f340d73
#
_cell.length_a   1.000
_cell.length_b   1.000
_cell.length_c   1.000
_cell.angle_alpha   90.00
_cell.angle_beta   90.00
_cell.angle_gamma   90.00
#
_symmetry.space_group_name_H-M   'P 1'
#
loop_
_entity.id
_entity.type
_entity.pdbx_description
1 polymer ?
#
loop_
_entity_poly.entity_id
_entity_poly.type
_entity_poly.pdbx_seq_one_letter_code
_entity_poly.pdbx_strand_id
1 'polypeptide(L)'
;MKFLDITTQDKLIQKKIFKDIQAVVAKSDFILGDKVHEFEKKFSNFCDVKYGVGCANGTDAIILALESLNLPKNSEVILPAMTWCSTLFAVIKANLKPVLVDIKKNNPTICTNDLKKKNYK
;
A
#
# COMPACT_ATOMS: atom_id res chain seq x y z
N MET A 1 25.41 -13.68 12.40
CA MET A 1 23.97 -13.80 12.68
C MET A 1 23.22 -12.93 11.67
N LYS A 2 22.26 -13.46 10.89
CA LYS A 2 21.44 -12.66 9.97
C LYS A 2 20.32 -12.02 10.78
N PHE A 3 20.09 -10.72 10.61
CA PHE A 3 18.99 -10.00 11.28
C PHE A 3 17.61 -10.53 10.83
N LEU A 4 17.50 -10.86 9.53
CA LEU A 4 16.32 -11.47 8.94
C LEU A 4 16.79 -12.51 7.92
N ASP A 5 16.30 -13.73 8.01
CA ASP A 5 16.54 -14.77 7.01
C ASP A 5 15.31 -14.92 6.10
N ILE A 6 15.42 -14.36 4.89
CA ILE A 6 14.39 -14.44 3.84
C ILE A 6 14.62 -15.63 2.88
N THR A 7 15.63 -16.47 3.15
CA THR A 7 16.00 -17.60 2.27
C THR A 7 15.21 -18.88 2.56
N THR A 8 14.35 -18.88 3.58
CA THR A 8 13.57 -20.03 4.05
C THR A 8 12.33 -20.35 3.20
N GLN A 9 12.19 -19.72 2.04
CA GLN A 9 11.08 -20.04 1.14
C GLN A 9 11.16 -21.50 0.65
N ASP A 10 10.00 -22.16 0.65
CA ASP A 10 9.87 -23.52 0.15
C ASP A 10 10.40 -23.63 -1.28
N LYS A 11 11.25 -24.66 -1.51
CA LYS A 11 11.84 -24.96 -2.82
C LYS A 11 10.79 -25.21 -3.92
N LEU A 12 9.61 -25.69 -3.55
CA LEU A 12 8.48 -25.87 -4.49
C LEU A 12 7.94 -24.53 -4.95
N ILE A 13 7.80 -23.56 -4.04
CA ILE A 13 7.38 -22.19 -4.38
C ILE A 13 8.40 -21.54 -5.28
N GLN A 14 9.70 -21.68 -4.98
CA GLN A 14 10.78 -21.13 -5.82
C GLN A 14 10.72 -21.68 -7.25
N LYS A 15 10.58 -23.01 -7.41
CA LYS A 15 10.46 -23.63 -8.74
C LYS A 15 9.25 -23.08 -9.52
N LYS A 16 8.12 -22.87 -8.85
CA LYS A 16 6.92 -22.31 -9.48
C LYS A 16 7.14 -20.87 -9.93
N ILE A 17 7.76 -20.05 -9.07
CA ILE A 17 8.10 -18.65 -9.40
C ILE A 17 9.01 -18.60 -10.65
N PHE A 18 10.07 -19.39 -10.69
CA PHE A 18 10.97 -19.43 -11.85
C PHE A 18 10.26 -19.85 -13.14
N LYS A 19 9.37 -20.83 -13.07
CA LYS A 19 8.54 -21.24 -14.21
C LYS A 19 7.65 -20.11 -14.71
N ASP A 20 7.00 -19.41 -13.80
CA ASP A 20 6.13 -18.28 -14.14
C ASP A 20 6.93 -17.10 -14.74
N ILE A 21 8.11 -16.79 -14.20
CA ILE A 21 9.02 -15.78 -14.76
C ILE A 21 9.44 -16.17 -16.19
N GLN A 22 9.85 -17.41 -16.42
CA GLN A 22 10.21 -17.88 -17.76
C GLN A 22 9.06 -17.75 -18.76
N ALA A 23 7.83 -18.03 -18.34
CA ALA A 23 6.65 -17.88 -19.20
C ALA A 23 6.39 -16.42 -19.60
N VAL A 24 6.56 -15.48 -18.65
CA VAL A 24 6.43 -14.02 -18.90
C VAL A 24 7.52 -13.56 -19.88
N VAL A 25 8.77 -13.97 -19.66
CA VAL A 25 9.90 -13.63 -20.55
C VAL A 25 9.69 -14.18 -21.96
N ALA A 26 9.27 -15.44 -22.08
CA ALA A 26 9.04 -16.07 -23.38
C ALA A 26 7.93 -15.37 -24.21
N LYS A 27 6.95 -14.77 -23.55
CA LYS A 27 5.86 -14.00 -24.18
C LYS A 27 6.18 -12.53 -24.37
N SER A 28 7.27 -12.02 -23.74
CA SER A 28 7.56 -10.57 -23.61
C SER A 28 6.41 -9.76 -22.98
N ASP A 29 5.65 -10.39 -22.08
CA ASP A 29 4.43 -9.84 -21.47
C ASP A 29 4.77 -9.11 -20.15
N PHE A 30 5.57 -8.03 -20.25
CA PHE A 30 6.17 -7.34 -19.11
C PHE A 30 5.33 -6.21 -18.51
N ILE A 31 4.42 -5.60 -19.28
CA ILE A 31 3.68 -4.42 -18.86
C ILE A 31 2.19 -4.73 -18.89
N LEU A 32 1.53 -4.65 -17.73
CA LEU A 32 0.09 -4.93 -17.56
C LEU A 32 -0.33 -6.28 -18.16
N GLY A 33 0.56 -7.27 -18.08
CA GLY A 33 0.36 -8.58 -18.68
C GLY A 33 -0.58 -9.51 -17.92
N ASP A 34 -0.77 -10.71 -18.46
CA ASP A 34 -1.69 -11.73 -17.92
C ASP A 34 -1.46 -12.00 -16.42
N LYS A 35 -0.19 -12.00 -15.96
CA LYS A 35 0.14 -12.27 -14.55
C LYS A 35 -0.30 -11.15 -13.60
N VAL A 36 -0.29 -9.91 -14.06
CA VAL A 36 -0.81 -8.76 -13.29
C VAL A 36 -2.31 -8.91 -13.14
N HIS A 37 -3.03 -9.14 -14.22
CA HIS A 37 -4.50 -9.32 -14.18
C HIS A 37 -4.92 -10.53 -13.34
N GLU A 38 -4.17 -11.65 -13.44
CA GLU A 38 -4.42 -12.83 -12.61
C GLU A 38 -4.24 -12.50 -11.12
N PHE A 39 -3.20 -11.75 -10.76
CA PHE A 39 -2.95 -11.31 -9.40
C PHE A 39 -4.06 -10.39 -8.89
N GLU A 40 -4.41 -9.34 -9.64
CA GLU A 40 -5.45 -8.38 -9.28
C GLU A 40 -6.78 -9.10 -9.00
N LYS A 41 -7.17 -10.04 -9.85
CA LYS A 41 -8.39 -10.83 -9.69
C LYS A 41 -8.34 -11.73 -8.46
N LYS A 42 -7.22 -12.43 -8.23
CA LYS A 42 -7.08 -13.31 -7.06
C LYS A 42 -7.04 -12.53 -5.77
N PHE A 43 -6.33 -11.40 -5.76
CA PHE A 43 -6.20 -10.57 -4.58
C PHE A 43 -7.51 -9.84 -4.23
N SER A 44 -8.23 -9.33 -5.23
CA SER A 44 -9.56 -8.74 -5.01
C SER A 44 -10.55 -9.76 -4.42
N ASN A 45 -10.55 -11.00 -4.93
CA ASN A 45 -11.37 -12.08 -4.37
C ASN A 45 -10.97 -12.43 -2.92
N PHE A 46 -9.66 -12.47 -2.63
CA PHE A 46 -9.17 -12.74 -1.28
C PHE A 46 -9.58 -11.64 -0.27
N CYS A 47 -9.60 -10.38 -0.71
CA CYS A 47 -10.02 -9.23 0.09
C CYS A 47 -11.54 -9.01 0.10
N ASP A 48 -12.32 -9.84 -0.60
CA ASP A 48 -13.77 -9.69 -0.77
C ASP A 48 -14.17 -8.29 -1.29
N VAL A 49 -13.41 -7.80 -2.30
CA VAL A 49 -13.67 -6.53 -2.97
C VAL A 49 -13.88 -6.75 -4.46
N LYS A 50 -14.58 -5.83 -5.11
CA LYS A 50 -14.96 -5.96 -6.52
C LYS A 50 -13.76 -5.84 -7.47
N TYR A 51 -12.80 -4.97 -7.15
CA TYR A 51 -11.65 -4.68 -8.00
C TYR A 51 -10.36 -4.64 -7.20
N GLY A 52 -9.26 -5.04 -7.82
CA GLY A 52 -7.90 -4.84 -7.36
C GLY A 52 -7.11 -4.14 -8.47
N VAL A 53 -6.27 -3.19 -8.11
CA VAL A 53 -5.41 -2.47 -9.05
C VAL A 53 -3.96 -2.61 -8.61
N GLY A 54 -3.14 -3.19 -9.46
CA GLY A 54 -1.70 -3.32 -9.22
C GLY A 54 -0.99 -1.97 -9.33
N CYS A 55 -0.05 -1.72 -8.42
CA CYS A 55 0.80 -0.54 -8.42
C CYS A 55 2.22 -0.91 -8.01
N ALA A 56 3.17 0.00 -8.16
CA ALA A 56 4.58 -0.30 -7.98
C ALA A 56 4.95 -0.63 -6.53
N ASN A 57 4.32 0.05 -5.55
CA ASN A 57 4.63 -0.10 -4.13
C ASN A 57 3.50 0.49 -3.27
N GLY A 58 3.61 0.33 -1.94
CA GLY A 58 2.61 0.84 -0.99
C GLY A 58 2.50 2.36 -0.95
N THR A 59 3.56 3.11 -1.24
CA THR A 59 3.51 4.58 -1.31
C THR A 59 2.63 5.02 -2.47
N ASP A 60 2.86 4.44 -3.65
CA ASP A 60 2.05 4.74 -4.84
C ASP A 60 0.60 4.30 -4.65
N ALA A 61 0.36 3.19 -3.95
CA ALA A 61 -0.99 2.76 -3.60
C ALA A 61 -1.74 3.82 -2.79
N ILE A 62 -1.10 4.42 -1.79
CA ILE A 62 -1.70 5.49 -0.98
C ILE A 62 -1.93 6.75 -1.82
N ILE A 63 -0.97 7.14 -2.67
CA ILE A 63 -1.11 8.29 -3.57
C ILE A 63 -2.31 8.10 -4.48
N LEU A 64 -2.38 6.99 -5.20
CA LEU A 64 -3.47 6.70 -6.13
C LEU A 64 -4.84 6.66 -5.43
N ALA A 65 -4.90 6.07 -4.23
CA ALA A 65 -6.12 6.06 -3.43
C ALA A 65 -6.58 7.48 -3.06
N LEU A 66 -5.66 8.34 -2.62
CA LEU A 66 -5.96 9.73 -2.27
C LEU A 66 -6.37 10.55 -3.50
N GLU A 67 -5.67 10.40 -4.62
CA GLU A 67 -5.98 11.10 -5.88
C GLU A 67 -7.35 10.68 -6.43
N SER A 68 -7.73 9.40 -6.28
CA SER A 68 -9.04 8.91 -6.74
C SER A 68 -10.23 9.57 -6.02
N LEU A 69 -10.01 10.14 -4.83
CA LEU A 69 -11.04 10.86 -4.06
C LEU A 69 -11.34 12.26 -4.61
N ASN A 70 -10.50 12.78 -5.53
CA ASN A 70 -10.65 14.12 -6.11
C ASN A 70 -10.88 15.25 -5.07
N LEU A 71 -10.18 15.17 -3.94
CA LEU A 71 -10.29 16.16 -2.87
C LEU A 71 -9.72 17.52 -3.31
N PRO A 72 -10.28 18.64 -2.82
CA PRO A 72 -9.68 19.95 -3.02
C PRO A 72 -8.23 20.00 -2.55
N LYS A 73 -7.38 20.77 -3.24
CA LYS A 73 -5.99 20.97 -2.81
C LYS A 73 -5.94 21.46 -1.36
N ASN A 74 -4.95 20.98 -0.62
CA ASN A 74 -4.75 21.27 0.80
C ASN A 74 -5.87 20.76 1.75
N SER A 75 -6.76 19.87 1.28
CA SER A 75 -7.65 19.15 2.20
C SER A 75 -6.83 18.39 3.24
N GLU A 76 -7.29 18.42 4.47
CA GLU A 76 -6.57 17.78 5.58
C GLU A 76 -6.74 16.26 5.57
N VAL A 77 -5.63 15.55 5.71
CA VAL A 77 -5.59 14.08 5.84
C VAL A 77 -4.96 13.72 7.18
N ILE A 78 -5.72 13.07 8.02
CA ILE A 78 -5.30 12.70 9.37
C ILE A 78 -4.45 11.45 9.32
N LEU A 79 -3.27 11.52 9.96
CA LEU A 79 -2.28 10.44 10.02
C LEU A 79 -1.87 10.18 11.46
N PRO A 80 -1.59 8.92 11.84
CA PRO A 80 -0.94 8.65 13.13
C PRO A 80 0.48 9.22 13.11
N ALA A 81 0.91 9.85 14.21
CA ALA A 81 2.27 10.40 14.32
C ALA A 81 3.35 9.30 14.28
N MET A 82 3.01 8.09 14.70
CA MET A 82 3.88 6.92 14.59
C MET A 82 3.43 6.06 13.41
N THR A 83 4.05 6.29 12.26
CA THR A 83 3.82 5.53 11.02
C THR A 83 5.10 5.51 10.18
N TRP A 84 5.11 4.72 9.13
CA TRP A 84 6.18 4.76 8.14
C TRP A 84 6.14 6.09 7.37
N CYS A 85 7.31 6.68 7.12
CA CYS A 85 7.42 8.00 6.48
C CYS A 85 6.69 8.10 5.13
N SER A 86 6.57 7.01 4.39
CA SER A 86 5.82 6.95 3.12
C SER A 86 4.37 7.39 3.24
N THR A 87 3.73 7.16 4.40
CA THR A 87 2.35 7.60 4.64
C THR A 87 2.25 9.13 4.58
N LEU A 88 3.19 9.84 5.22
CA LEU A 88 3.27 11.29 5.18
C LEU A 88 3.59 11.81 3.77
N PHE A 89 4.60 11.21 3.13
CA PHE A 89 5.02 11.60 1.78
C PHE A 89 3.90 11.39 0.75
N ALA A 90 3.12 10.33 0.87
CA ALA A 90 2.01 10.09 -0.04
C ALA A 90 0.95 11.20 0.02
N VAL A 91 0.60 11.66 1.22
CA VAL A 91 -0.35 12.79 1.39
C VAL A 91 0.19 14.08 0.77
N ILE A 92 1.47 14.40 1.00
CA ILE A 92 2.11 15.58 0.41
C ILE A 92 2.15 15.48 -1.11
N LYS A 93 2.50 14.31 -1.65
CA LYS A 93 2.54 14.05 -3.10
C LYS A 93 1.18 14.20 -3.77
N ALA A 94 0.10 13.81 -3.07
CA ALA A 94 -1.27 14.01 -3.53
C ALA A 94 -1.76 15.47 -3.41
N ASN A 95 -0.88 16.43 -3.12
CA ASN A 95 -1.19 17.86 -2.89
C ASN A 95 -2.22 18.10 -1.76
N LEU A 96 -2.21 17.22 -0.76
CA LEU A 96 -3.03 17.31 0.43
C LEU A 96 -2.20 17.73 1.65
N LYS A 97 -2.86 18.15 2.72
CA LYS A 97 -2.23 18.62 3.95
C LYS A 97 -2.25 17.53 5.02
N PRO A 98 -1.10 16.96 5.41
CA PRO A 98 -1.05 15.97 6.48
C PRO A 98 -1.28 16.62 7.84
N VAL A 99 -2.11 16.00 8.67
CA VAL A 99 -2.37 16.39 10.05
C VAL A 99 -2.04 15.22 10.96
N LEU A 100 -0.97 15.37 11.74
CA LEU A 100 -0.52 14.32 12.65
C LEU A 100 -1.36 14.30 13.92
N VAL A 101 -1.76 13.11 14.32
CA VAL A 101 -2.51 12.82 15.54
C VAL A 101 -1.75 11.80 16.35
N ASP A 102 -1.77 11.93 17.66
CA ASP A 102 -1.07 11.02 18.56
C ASP A 102 -1.63 9.59 18.49
N ILE A 103 -0.83 8.63 18.91
CA ILE A 103 -1.22 7.21 19.02
C ILE A 103 -1.65 6.87 20.43
N LYS A 104 -2.40 5.80 20.59
CA LYS A 104 -2.75 5.27 21.91
C LYS A 104 -1.51 4.70 22.60
N LYS A 105 -1.38 4.91 23.90
CA LYS A 105 -0.22 4.50 24.72
C LYS A 105 0.14 3.00 24.59
N ASN A 106 -0.84 2.13 24.51
CA ASN A 106 -0.66 0.67 24.51
C ASN A 106 -1.00 0.00 23.16
N ASN A 107 -1.32 0.79 22.14
CA ASN A 107 -1.68 0.27 20.81
C ASN A 107 -1.34 1.35 19.77
N PRO A 108 -0.50 1.07 18.76
CA PRO A 108 -0.07 2.05 17.78
C PRO A 108 -1.16 2.44 16.76
N THR A 109 -2.40 2.58 17.23
CA THR A 109 -3.52 3.12 16.46
C THR A 109 -3.79 4.57 16.84
N ILE A 110 -4.47 5.32 15.97
CA ILE A 110 -4.84 6.72 16.20
C ILE A 110 -5.55 6.90 17.55
N CYS A 111 -5.10 7.90 18.32
CA CYS A 111 -5.75 8.30 19.56
C CYS A 111 -6.99 9.14 19.27
N THR A 112 -8.16 8.53 19.43
CA THR A 112 -9.45 9.21 19.17
C THR A 112 -9.72 10.41 20.10
N ASN A 113 -9.10 10.43 21.31
CA ASN A 113 -9.22 11.58 22.22
C ASN A 113 -8.39 12.77 21.73
N ASP A 114 -7.21 12.55 21.16
CA ASP A 114 -6.43 13.62 20.54
C ASP A 114 -7.09 14.11 19.26
N LEU A 115 -7.64 13.20 18.47
CA LEU A 115 -8.43 13.53 17.30
C LEU A 115 -9.57 14.51 17.61
N LYS A 116 -10.33 14.28 18.69
CA LYS A 116 -11.46 15.14 19.09
C LYS A 116 -11.06 16.52 19.59
N LYS A 117 -9.81 16.72 20.03
CA LYS A 117 -9.31 18.01 20.55
C LYS A 117 -8.89 18.98 19.45
N LYS A 118 -8.64 18.49 18.25
CA LYS A 118 -8.18 19.30 17.13
C LYS A 118 -9.38 19.72 16.27
N ASN A 119 -9.50 21.02 16.02
CA ASN A 119 -10.49 21.55 15.07
C ASN A 119 -9.94 21.33 13.65
N TYR A 120 -10.45 20.32 12.95
CA TYR A 120 -10.14 20.04 11.55
C TYR A 120 -10.96 20.97 10.64
N LYS A 121 -10.33 21.39 9.55
CA LYS A 121 -10.98 22.21 8.48
C LYS A 121 -11.16 21.38 7.23
#